data_1cad2c8349bcd8dcac2edcae7f11db66
#
_entry.id   1cad2c8349bcd8dcac2edcae7f11db66
#
_cell.length_a   1.000
_cell.length_b   1.000
_cell.length_c   1.000
_cell.angle_alpha   90.00
_cell.angle_beta   90.00
_cell.angle_gamma   90.00
#
_symmetry.space_group_name_H-M   'P 1'
#
loop_
_entity.id
_entity.type
_entity.pdbx_description
1 polymer ?
#
loop_
_entity_poly.entity_id
_entity_poly.type
_entity_poly.pdbx_seq_one_letter_code
_entity_poly.pdbx_strand_id
1 'polypeptide(L)'
;MTKSNFVHLVTGAAGQISYSLLPRLISGETFGPNTKVNLKLVEIPPVLDKLQGTVLELEDCGFSNCGSIMSTSDINEAAEDCDWALLVGSIPRGITINGKKIEERGDLLHVNGGIFTDQGNAIGTKGKEDAKILVVGNPANTNALIGKSNSNNNSQLWMAMTALDANRAKAQVSIKTNRSIEDIKGMTIWGNHSPTMYPDLDNASIDGKSVSEIINDNNWIENDFLVRVQQRGKEIIAVSYTHLTLPTMS
;
A
#
# COMPACT_ATOMS: atom_id res chain seq x y z
N MET A 1 -22.48 10.26 21.24
CA MET A 1 -21.73 9.05 20.87
C MET A 1 -20.26 9.34 21.12
N THR A 2 -19.57 8.53 21.91
CA THR A 2 -18.12 8.61 22.10
C THR A 2 -17.44 8.29 20.77
N LYS A 3 -16.57 9.18 20.26
CA LYS A 3 -15.78 8.90 19.07
C LYS A 3 -14.88 7.70 19.34
N SER A 4 -14.87 6.73 18.43
CA SER A 4 -13.84 5.68 18.41
C SER A 4 -12.46 6.34 18.25
N ASN A 5 -11.47 5.86 18.96
CA ASN A 5 -10.12 6.43 18.94
C ASN A 5 -9.16 5.35 18.45
N PHE A 6 -8.56 5.54 17.25
CA PHE A 6 -7.61 4.61 16.67
C PHE A 6 -6.20 5.20 16.64
N VAL A 7 -5.22 4.35 16.82
CA VAL A 7 -3.80 4.67 16.67
C VAL A 7 -3.28 4.05 15.37
N HIS A 8 -2.82 4.90 14.45
CA HIS A 8 -2.29 4.49 13.16
C HIS A 8 -0.80 4.75 13.08
N LEU A 9 -0.03 3.68 12.94
CA LEU A 9 1.37 3.73 12.59
C LEU A 9 1.51 3.82 11.06
N VAL A 10 2.32 4.76 10.57
CA VAL A 10 2.62 4.91 9.14
C VAL A 10 4.13 5.02 8.96
N THR A 11 4.73 4.10 8.22
CA THR A 11 6.17 4.14 7.89
C THR A 11 6.40 4.78 6.51
N GLY A 12 7.58 5.36 6.29
CA GLY A 12 7.85 6.13 5.09
C GLY A 12 6.97 7.39 5.01
N ALA A 13 6.72 7.99 6.18
CA ALA A 13 5.70 9.02 6.36
C ALA A 13 6.00 10.33 5.64
N ALA A 14 7.27 10.64 5.35
CA ALA A 14 7.68 11.81 4.54
C ALA A 14 7.70 11.53 3.03
N GLY A 15 7.31 10.31 2.60
CA GLY A 15 7.22 9.94 1.19
C GLY A 15 5.96 10.48 0.52
N GLN A 16 5.96 10.51 -0.82
CA GLN A 16 4.84 11.06 -1.61
C GLN A 16 3.53 10.28 -1.43
N ILE A 17 3.60 8.96 -1.30
CA ILE A 17 2.40 8.13 -1.05
C ILE A 17 1.79 8.52 0.30
N SER A 18 2.62 8.58 1.35
CA SER A 18 2.17 8.96 2.68
C SER A 18 1.63 10.39 2.71
N TYR A 19 2.28 11.34 2.04
CA TYR A 19 1.80 12.72 1.92
C TYR A 19 0.37 12.80 1.35
N SER A 20 0.04 11.96 0.37
CA SER A 20 -1.32 11.88 -0.19
C SER A 20 -2.30 11.09 0.70
N LEU A 21 -1.80 10.16 1.52
CA LEU A 21 -2.60 9.27 2.36
C LEU A 21 -2.98 9.93 3.70
N LEU A 22 -2.02 10.59 4.36
CA LEU A 22 -2.17 11.09 5.72
C LEU A 22 -3.38 12.01 5.93
N PRO A 23 -3.65 13.02 5.07
CA PRO A 23 -4.85 13.85 5.21
C PRO A 23 -6.15 13.04 5.15
N ARG A 24 -6.20 11.99 4.34
CA ARG A 24 -7.39 11.13 4.19
C ARG A 24 -7.66 10.28 5.44
N LEU A 25 -6.60 9.85 6.13
CA LEU A 25 -6.75 9.09 7.38
C LEU A 25 -7.41 9.95 8.47
N ILE A 26 -7.08 11.25 8.53
CA ILE A 26 -7.55 12.15 9.59
C ILE A 26 -8.73 13.04 9.20
N SER A 27 -9.14 13.05 7.92
CA SER A 27 -10.32 13.83 7.45
C SER A 27 -11.65 13.22 7.88
N GLY A 28 -11.68 11.94 8.20
CA GLY A 28 -12.90 11.18 8.43
C GLY A 28 -13.41 10.42 7.20
N GLU A 29 -12.75 10.56 6.04
CA GLU A 29 -13.12 9.82 4.82
C GLU A 29 -12.89 8.31 4.96
N THR A 30 -11.76 7.91 5.57
CA THR A 30 -11.37 6.50 5.64
C THR A 30 -12.11 5.73 6.73
N PHE A 31 -12.23 6.30 7.92
CA PHE A 31 -12.78 5.60 9.11
C PHE A 31 -14.12 6.18 9.58
N GLY A 32 -14.67 7.07 8.80
CA GLY A 32 -15.96 7.72 9.09
C GLY A 32 -15.83 8.95 10.01
N PRO A 33 -16.85 9.83 10.00
CA PRO A 33 -16.80 11.14 10.66
C PRO A 33 -16.80 11.05 12.20
N ASN A 34 -17.12 9.90 12.77
CA ASN A 34 -17.16 9.67 14.22
C ASN A 34 -15.88 9.00 14.76
N THR A 35 -14.85 8.83 13.94
CA THR A 35 -13.59 8.21 14.33
C THR A 35 -12.51 9.26 14.50
N LYS A 36 -11.84 9.26 15.64
CA LYS A 36 -10.65 10.07 15.89
C LYS A 36 -9.39 9.25 15.62
N VAL A 37 -8.45 9.81 14.89
CA VAL A 37 -7.22 9.12 14.46
C VAL A 37 -6.01 9.80 15.09
N ASN A 38 -5.22 9.05 15.85
CA ASN A 38 -3.88 9.45 16.31
C ASN A 38 -2.86 8.87 15.34
N LEU A 39 -1.97 9.69 14.83
CA LEU A 39 -0.92 9.28 13.89
C LEU A 39 0.40 9.09 14.62
N LYS A 40 1.07 7.98 14.34
CA LYS A 40 2.45 7.71 14.71
C LYS A 40 3.25 7.53 13.43
N LEU A 41 4.01 8.56 13.07
CA LEU A 41 4.70 8.70 11.79
C LEU A 41 6.16 8.31 11.94
N VAL A 42 6.61 7.35 11.13
CA VAL A 42 7.97 6.79 11.21
C VAL A 42 8.76 7.13 9.96
N GLU A 43 9.95 7.66 10.19
CA GLU A 43 10.95 7.89 9.16
C GLU A 43 12.37 7.60 9.64
N ILE A 44 13.29 7.46 8.69
CA ILE A 44 14.71 7.35 8.99
C ILE A 44 15.27 8.69 9.52
N PRO A 45 16.25 8.69 10.41
CA PRO A 45 16.75 9.92 11.06
C PRO A 45 17.07 11.07 10.10
N PRO A 46 17.70 10.87 8.91
CA PRO A 46 18.02 11.98 8.01
C PRO A 46 16.81 12.68 7.39
N VAL A 47 15.61 12.11 7.52
CA VAL A 47 14.37 12.60 6.89
C VAL A 47 13.37 13.17 7.92
N LEU A 48 13.68 13.11 9.21
CA LEU A 48 12.80 13.59 10.28
C LEU A 48 12.45 15.08 10.15
N ASP A 49 13.40 15.92 9.75
CA ASP A 49 13.14 17.36 9.56
C ASP A 49 12.10 17.58 8.43
N LYS A 50 12.20 16.81 7.36
CA LYS A 50 11.18 16.86 6.28
C LYS A 50 9.83 16.36 6.78
N LEU A 51 9.81 15.32 7.59
CA LEU A 51 8.58 14.81 8.19
C LEU A 51 7.92 15.84 9.08
N GLN A 52 8.70 16.63 9.83
CA GLN A 52 8.17 17.71 10.65
C GLN A 52 7.41 18.75 9.82
N GLY A 53 7.87 19.08 8.61
CA GLY A 53 7.13 19.93 7.68
C GLY A 53 5.76 19.35 7.34
N THR A 54 5.70 18.05 7.05
CA THR A 54 4.42 17.35 6.81
C THR A 54 3.50 17.37 8.03
N VAL A 55 4.04 17.24 9.25
CA VAL A 55 3.24 17.34 10.48
C VAL A 55 2.58 18.70 10.60
N LEU A 56 3.33 19.79 10.37
CA LEU A 56 2.79 21.16 10.42
C LEU A 56 1.66 21.34 9.41
N GLU A 57 1.81 20.85 8.17
CA GLU A 57 0.74 20.92 7.17
C GLU A 57 -0.51 20.12 7.57
N LEU A 58 -0.34 18.96 8.23
CA LEU A 58 -1.47 18.17 8.73
C LEU A 58 -2.20 18.87 9.88
N GLU A 59 -1.47 19.58 10.75
CA GLU A 59 -2.05 20.42 11.81
C GLU A 59 -2.84 21.58 11.20
N ASP A 60 -2.30 22.24 10.17
CA ASP A 60 -2.94 23.34 9.44
C ASP A 60 -4.23 22.91 8.71
N CYS A 61 -4.39 21.63 8.36
CA CYS A 61 -5.64 21.11 7.79
C CYS A 61 -6.85 21.27 8.74
N GLY A 62 -6.65 21.33 10.06
CA GLY A 62 -7.69 21.60 11.04
C GLY A 62 -8.81 20.54 11.11
N PHE A 63 -8.55 19.30 10.73
CA PHE A 63 -9.55 18.23 10.72
C PHE A 63 -9.99 17.85 12.13
N SER A 64 -11.29 17.89 12.39
CA SER A 64 -11.89 17.53 13.69
C SER A 64 -11.68 16.06 14.08
N ASN A 65 -11.35 15.21 13.14
CA ASN A 65 -11.04 13.79 13.31
C ASN A 65 -9.56 13.54 13.59
N CYS A 66 -8.69 14.56 13.44
CA CYS A 66 -7.30 14.48 13.84
C CYS A 66 -7.18 14.43 15.36
N GLY A 67 -6.44 13.45 15.87
CA GLY A 67 -6.01 13.34 17.26
C GLY A 67 -4.62 13.92 17.45
N SER A 68 -3.76 13.17 18.14
CA SER A 68 -2.34 13.50 18.25
C SER A 68 -1.58 13.08 17.00
N ILE A 69 -0.51 13.82 16.68
CA ILE A 69 0.46 13.43 15.66
C ILE A 69 1.82 13.34 16.33
N MET A 70 2.49 12.21 16.21
CA MET A 70 3.83 11.95 16.71
C MET A 70 4.72 11.55 15.53
N SER A 71 5.93 12.09 15.49
CA SER A 71 6.98 11.70 14.54
C SER A 71 8.17 11.10 15.28
N THR A 72 8.68 9.97 14.80
CA THR A 72 9.81 9.27 15.42
C THR A 72 10.60 8.47 14.39
N SER A 73 11.85 8.10 14.74
CA SER A 73 12.62 7.10 14.00
C SER A 73 12.65 5.73 14.71
N ASP A 74 12.02 5.61 15.87
CA ASP A 74 11.94 4.36 16.63
C ASP A 74 10.62 3.63 16.32
N ILE A 75 10.74 2.52 15.62
CA ILE A 75 9.59 1.67 15.29
C ILE A 75 8.92 1.06 16.53
N ASN A 76 9.66 0.84 17.61
CA ASN A 76 9.09 0.28 18.84
C ASN A 76 8.18 1.30 19.54
N GLU A 77 8.60 2.58 19.57
CA GLU A 77 7.77 3.66 20.09
C GLU A 77 6.49 3.85 19.25
N ALA A 78 6.64 3.80 17.93
CA ALA A 78 5.51 3.95 17.04
C ALA A 78 4.53 2.76 17.07
N ALA A 79 5.03 1.55 17.28
CA ALA A 79 4.20 0.35 17.32
C ALA A 79 3.32 0.25 18.57
N GLU A 80 3.63 0.99 19.64
CA GLU A 80 2.92 0.90 20.90
C GLU A 80 1.42 1.19 20.73
N ASP A 81 0.56 0.25 21.15
CA ASP A 81 -0.90 0.33 21.09
C ASP A 81 -1.49 0.63 19.70
N CYS A 82 -0.76 0.37 18.60
CA CYS A 82 -1.30 0.63 17.27
C CYS A 82 -2.47 -0.32 16.94
N ASP A 83 -3.56 0.26 16.41
CA ASP A 83 -4.70 -0.48 15.85
C ASP A 83 -4.46 -0.84 14.39
N TRP A 84 -3.79 0.06 13.67
CA TRP A 84 -3.44 -0.10 12.27
C TRP A 84 -1.97 0.24 12.04
N ALA A 85 -1.30 -0.56 11.23
CA ALA A 85 0.03 -0.26 10.73
C ALA A 85 0.02 -0.22 9.20
N LEU A 86 0.34 0.93 8.62
CA LEU A 86 0.46 1.15 7.19
C LEU A 86 1.95 1.21 6.84
N LEU A 87 2.50 0.08 6.39
CA LEU A 87 3.92 -0.07 6.12
C LEU A 87 4.22 0.35 4.68
N VAL A 88 4.31 1.66 4.47
CA VAL A 88 4.50 2.29 3.16
C VAL A 88 5.97 2.39 2.78
N GLY A 89 6.83 2.62 3.78
CA GLY A 89 8.27 2.79 3.58
C GLY A 89 8.95 1.51 3.10
N SER A 90 9.77 1.65 2.08
CA SER A 90 10.69 0.60 1.62
C SER A 90 11.86 1.24 0.86
N ILE A 91 12.99 0.55 0.84
CA ILE A 91 14.15 0.98 0.08
C ILE A 91 13.89 0.73 -1.42
N PRO A 92 13.92 1.78 -2.27
CA PRO A 92 13.74 1.61 -3.71
C PRO A 92 15.01 1.10 -4.40
N ARG A 93 14.87 0.63 -5.64
CA ARG A 93 16.03 0.30 -6.48
C ARG A 93 16.81 1.55 -6.88
N GLY A 94 18.09 1.36 -7.16
CA GLY A 94 18.96 2.40 -7.72
C GLY A 94 19.60 3.33 -6.69
N ILE A 95 19.30 3.18 -5.41
CA ILE A 95 19.99 3.93 -4.35
C ILE A 95 21.28 3.25 -3.90
N THR A 96 22.17 4.04 -3.33
CA THR A 96 23.45 3.54 -2.77
C THR A 96 23.34 3.51 -1.24
N ILE A 97 23.57 2.33 -0.65
CA ILE A 97 23.64 2.13 0.80
C ILE A 97 25.01 1.60 1.14
N ASN A 98 25.71 2.26 2.06
CA ASN A 98 27.07 1.87 2.49
C ASN A 98 28.03 1.64 1.32
N GLY A 99 27.96 2.48 0.27
CA GLY A 99 28.82 2.41 -0.91
C GLY A 99 28.41 1.34 -1.94
N LYS A 100 27.38 0.52 -1.66
CA LYS A 100 26.86 -0.48 -2.59
C LYS A 100 25.56 0.02 -3.23
N LYS A 101 25.49 0.03 -4.56
CA LYS A 101 24.28 0.35 -5.30
C LYS A 101 23.31 -0.84 -5.25
N ILE A 102 22.07 -0.58 -4.84
CA ILE A 102 21.00 -1.59 -4.70
C ILE A 102 20.29 -1.71 -6.05
N GLU A 103 20.73 -2.62 -6.89
CA GLU A 103 20.16 -2.84 -8.24
C GLU A 103 19.52 -4.21 -8.38
N GLU A 104 20.15 -5.23 -7.79
CA GLU A 104 19.69 -6.60 -7.91
C GLU A 104 18.50 -6.89 -6.99
N ARG A 105 17.65 -7.83 -7.43
CA ARG A 105 16.50 -8.27 -6.64
C ARG A 105 16.90 -8.87 -5.30
N GLY A 106 18.04 -9.57 -5.25
CA GLY A 106 18.59 -10.15 -4.02
C GLY A 106 19.00 -9.10 -2.99
N ASP A 107 19.67 -8.03 -3.42
CA ASP A 107 20.07 -6.92 -2.56
C ASP A 107 18.86 -6.21 -1.97
N LEU A 108 17.86 -5.93 -2.83
CA LEU A 108 16.63 -5.27 -2.41
C LEU A 108 15.86 -6.11 -1.38
N LEU A 109 15.80 -7.42 -1.61
CA LEU A 109 15.14 -8.35 -0.69
C LEU A 109 15.87 -8.42 0.66
N HIS A 110 17.19 -8.43 0.63
CA HIS A 110 18.00 -8.49 1.86
C HIS A 110 17.80 -7.22 2.72
N VAL A 111 17.90 -6.05 2.12
CA VAL A 111 17.76 -4.77 2.85
C VAL A 111 16.35 -4.56 3.36
N ASN A 112 15.33 -4.73 2.50
CA ASN A 112 13.94 -4.61 2.93
C ASN A 112 13.56 -5.72 3.92
N GLY A 113 14.08 -6.94 3.75
CA GLY A 113 13.85 -8.05 4.66
C GLY A 113 14.22 -7.71 6.10
N GLY A 114 15.37 -7.05 6.33
CA GLY A 114 15.76 -6.55 7.65
C GLY A 114 14.75 -5.55 8.22
N ILE A 115 14.36 -4.54 7.43
CA ILE A 115 13.39 -3.54 7.84
C ILE A 115 12.06 -4.17 8.26
N PHE A 116 11.52 -5.08 7.45
CA PHE A 116 10.24 -5.72 7.74
C PHE A 116 10.33 -6.78 8.85
N THR A 117 11.50 -7.34 9.13
CA THR A 117 11.76 -8.15 10.33
C THR A 117 11.62 -7.30 11.59
N ASP A 118 12.27 -6.15 11.64
CA ASP A 118 12.22 -5.25 12.79
C ASP A 118 10.81 -4.69 13.01
N GLN A 119 10.14 -4.29 11.94
CA GLN A 119 8.75 -3.83 11.99
C GLN A 119 7.80 -4.95 12.47
N GLY A 120 7.98 -6.18 11.98
CA GLY A 120 7.21 -7.34 12.41
C GLY A 120 7.36 -7.61 13.90
N ASN A 121 8.58 -7.63 14.39
CA ASN A 121 8.88 -7.82 15.82
C ASN A 121 8.28 -6.71 16.70
N ALA A 122 8.45 -5.44 16.31
CA ALA A 122 7.92 -4.30 17.04
C ALA A 122 6.38 -4.32 17.13
N ILE A 123 5.71 -4.49 15.98
CA ILE A 123 4.25 -4.52 15.91
C ILE A 123 3.69 -5.75 16.63
N GLY A 124 4.33 -6.91 16.47
CA GLY A 124 3.92 -8.14 17.15
C GLY A 124 3.99 -8.05 18.67
N THR A 125 4.97 -7.30 19.19
CA THR A 125 5.22 -7.17 20.64
C THR A 125 4.46 -6.00 21.27
N LYS A 126 4.34 -4.89 20.57
CA LYS A 126 3.84 -3.61 21.09
C LYS A 126 2.47 -3.19 20.55
N GLY A 127 2.11 -3.65 19.36
CA GLY A 127 0.81 -3.37 18.76
C GLY A 127 -0.32 -4.12 19.46
N LYS A 128 -1.55 -3.69 19.23
CA LYS A 128 -2.72 -4.39 19.77
C LYS A 128 -2.82 -5.81 19.24
N GLU A 129 -3.43 -6.67 20.02
CA GLU A 129 -3.59 -8.09 19.72
C GLU A 129 -4.30 -8.32 18.36
N ASP A 130 -5.30 -7.49 18.06
CA ASP A 130 -6.09 -7.56 16.82
C ASP A 130 -5.71 -6.49 15.78
N ALA A 131 -4.50 -5.93 15.89
CA ALA A 131 -4.02 -4.92 14.96
C ALA A 131 -4.07 -5.39 13.50
N LYS A 132 -4.37 -4.47 12.60
CA LYS A 132 -4.42 -4.70 11.15
C LYS A 132 -3.22 -4.04 10.48
N ILE A 133 -2.48 -4.83 9.73
CA ILE A 133 -1.23 -4.40 9.11
C ILE A 133 -1.38 -4.48 7.58
N LEU A 134 -1.22 -3.33 6.91
CA LEU A 134 -1.22 -3.23 5.46
C LEU A 134 0.18 -2.89 4.95
N VAL A 135 0.78 -3.82 4.23
CA VAL A 135 2.09 -3.63 3.62
C VAL A 135 1.93 -3.09 2.21
N VAL A 136 2.48 -1.91 1.97
CA VAL A 136 2.49 -1.20 0.68
C VAL A 136 3.89 -1.21 0.05
N GLY A 137 4.93 -1.13 0.91
CA GLY A 137 6.32 -1.13 0.48
C GLY A 137 6.71 -2.37 -0.32
N ASN A 138 7.27 -2.18 -1.52
CA ASN A 138 7.60 -3.28 -2.43
C ASN A 138 8.91 -4.00 -2.07
N PRO A 139 8.96 -5.35 -2.27
CA PRO A 139 7.93 -6.25 -2.79
C PRO A 139 6.88 -6.60 -1.71
N ALA A 140 5.66 -6.05 -1.85
CA ALA A 140 4.66 -6.03 -0.78
C ALA A 140 4.29 -7.42 -0.24
N ASN A 141 4.07 -8.41 -1.11
CA ASN A 141 3.72 -9.77 -0.69
C ASN A 141 4.83 -10.43 0.13
N THR A 142 6.09 -10.28 -0.31
CA THR A 142 7.25 -10.85 0.38
C THR A 142 7.48 -10.14 1.71
N ASN A 143 7.40 -8.82 1.72
CA ASN A 143 7.56 -8.02 2.93
C ASN A 143 6.46 -8.30 3.96
N ALA A 144 5.21 -8.49 3.51
CA ALA A 144 4.11 -8.90 4.39
C ALA A 144 4.36 -10.28 5.02
N LEU A 145 4.87 -11.24 4.23
CA LEU A 145 5.24 -12.56 4.74
C LEU A 145 6.36 -12.48 5.78
N ILE A 146 7.42 -11.70 5.51
CA ILE A 146 8.53 -11.49 6.43
C ILE A 146 8.03 -10.86 7.74
N GLY A 147 7.27 -9.76 7.65
CA GLY A 147 6.72 -9.09 8.82
C GLY A 147 5.84 -10.02 9.65
N LYS A 148 4.90 -10.72 9.01
CA LYS A 148 4.02 -11.70 9.69
C LYS A 148 4.79 -12.80 10.38
N SER A 149 5.81 -13.37 9.71
CA SER A 149 6.61 -14.48 10.28
C SER A 149 7.43 -14.05 11.50
N ASN A 150 7.72 -12.77 11.64
CA ASN A 150 8.48 -12.19 12.76
C ASN A 150 7.60 -11.51 13.82
N SER A 151 6.29 -11.34 13.59
CA SER A 151 5.41 -10.68 14.55
C SER A 151 5.15 -11.51 15.81
N ASN A 152 5.32 -12.83 15.77
CA ASN A 152 5.00 -13.74 16.88
C ASN A 152 3.57 -13.60 17.43
N ASN A 153 2.69 -12.89 16.72
CA ASN A 153 1.28 -12.67 17.09
C ASN A 153 0.36 -13.17 15.98
N ASN A 154 -0.37 -14.25 16.26
CA ASN A 154 -1.23 -14.91 15.28
C ASN A 154 -2.58 -14.23 15.09
N SER A 155 -3.02 -13.40 16.05
CA SER A 155 -4.30 -12.70 16.00
C SER A 155 -4.26 -11.46 15.08
N GLN A 156 -3.07 -10.92 14.83
CA GLN A 156 -2.89 -9.78 13.94
C GLN A 156 -3.13 -10.13 12.47
N LEU A 157 -3.89 -9.28 11.78
CA LEU A 157 -4.21 -9.45 10.37
C LEU A 157 -3.17 -8.73 9.49
N TRP A 158 -2.36 -9.50 8.79
CA TRP A 158 -1.38 -8.99 7.83
C TRP A 158 -1.90 -9.08 6.40
N MET A 159 -1.83 -7.98 5.68
CA MET A 159 -2.29 -7.83 4.30
C MET A 159 -1.20 -7.18 3.45
N ALA A 160 -1.15 -7.56 2.16
CA ALA A 160 -0.32 -6.89 1.16
C ALA A 160 -1.21 -6.07 0.20
N MET A 161 -0.79 -4.85 -0.15
CA MET A 161 -1.52 -4.00 -1.09
C MET A 161 -1.35 -4.52 -2.52
N THR A 162 -2.39 -5.15 -3.06
CA THR A 162 -2.42 -5.69 -4.42
C THR A 162 -3.56 -5.12 -5.28
N ALA A 163 -4.40 -4.27 -4.69
CA ALA A 163 -5.60 -3.73 -5.35
C ALA A 163 -5.30 -2.95 -6.64
N LEU A 164 -4.12 -2.33 -6.76
CA LEU A 164 -3.76 -1.55 -7.95
C LEU A 164 -3.80 -2.38 -9.24
N ASP A 165 -3.29 -3.60 -9.23
CA ASP A 165 -3.27 -4.45 -10.42
C ASP A 165 -4.68 -4.91 -10.82
N ALA A 166 -5.52 -5.25 -9.83
CA ALA A 166 -6.92 -5.55 -10.06
C ALA A 166 -7.69 -4.33 -10.62
N ASN A 167 -7.42 -3.13 -10.10
CA ASN A 167 -8.03 -1.89 -10.58
C ASN A 167 -7.60 -1.58 -12.03
N ARG A 168 -6.33 -1.81 -12.37
CA ARG A 168 -5.83 -1.69 -13.75
C ARG A 168 -6.56 -2.64 -14.70
N ALA A 169 -6.71 -3.90 -14.29
CA ALA A 169 -7.42 -4.90 -15.07
C ALA A 169 -8.90 -4.51 -15.25
N LYS A 170 -9.59 -4.15 -14.17
CA LYS A 170 -10.98 -3.65 -14.24
C LYS A 170 -11.13 -2.44 -15.15
N ALA A 171 -10.21 -1.47 -15.09
CA ALA A 171 -10.25 -0.29 -15.95
C ALA A 171 -10.15 -0.66 -17.44
N GLN A 172 -9.28 -1.62 -17.82
CA GLN A 172 -9.18 -2.07 -19.21
C GLN A 172 -10.44 -2.81 -19.67
N VAL A 173 -11.02 -3.64 -18.80
CA VAL A 173 -12.30 -4.33 -19.08
C VAL A 173 -13.43 -3.31 -19.24
N SER A 174 -13.53 -2.34 -18.35
CA SER A 174 -14.52 -1.25 -18.41
C SER A 174 -14.46 -0.50 -19.74
N ILE A 175 -13.26 -0.12 -20.18
CA ILE A 175 -13.04 0.55 -21.48
C ILE A 175 -13.45 -0.36 -22.65
N LYS A 176 -13.06 -1.64 -22.65
CA LYS A 176 -13.35 -2.59 -23.74
C LYS A 176 -14.84 -2.89 -23.86
N THR A 177 -15.52 -3.03 -22.72
CA THR A 177 -16.93 -3.46 -22.67
C THR A 177 -17.93 -2.29 -22.59
N ASN A 178 -17.45 -1.07 -22.38
CA ASN A 178 -18.25 0.12 -22.08
C ASN A 178 -19.19 -0.08 -20.87
N ARG A 179 -18.72 -0.82 -19.84
CA ARG A 179 -19.43 -1.08 -18.59
C ARG A 179 -18.77 -0.34 -17.44
N SER A 180 -19.52 -0.06 -16.37
CA SER A 180 -18.96 0.54 -15.15
C SER A 180 -17.93 -0.40 -14.51
N ILE A 181 -16.88 0.18 -13.92
CA ILE A 181 -15.92 -0.58 -13.10
C ILE A 181 -16.60 -1.29 -11.94
N GLU A 182 -17.65 -0.71 -11.40
CA GLU A 182 -18.45 -1.26 -10.31
C GLU A 182 -19.23 -2.52 -10.68
N ASP A 183 -19.54 -2.71 -11.96
CA ASP A 183 -20.23 -3.91 -12.46
C ASP A 183 -19.28 -5.11 -12.51
N ILE A 184 -17.96 -4.89 -12.57
CA ILE A 184 -16.95 -5.94 -12.71
C ILE A 184 -16.64 -6.55 -11.34
N LYS A 185 -17.08 -7.79 -11.13
CA LYS A 185 -16.91 -8.53 -9.88
C LYS A 185 -15.83 -9.62 -10.02
N GLY A 186 -15.22 -10.00 -8.91
CA GLY A 186 -14.34 -11.16 -8.84
C GLY A 186 -13.00 -11.03 -9.58
N MET A 187 -12.59 -9.81 -10.00
CA MET A 187 -11.30 -9.63 -10.67
C MET A 187 -10.15 -10.02 -9.74
N THR A 188 -9.50 -11.12 -10.07
CA THR A 188 -8.37 -11.68 -9.30
C THR A 188 -7.09 -11.55 -10.10
N ILE A 189 -6.00 -11.25 -9.40
CA ILE A 189 -4.65 -11.22 -9.99
C ILE A 189 -3.84 -12.37 -9.39
N TRP A 190 -3.41 -13.28 -10.24
CA TRP A 190 -2.58 -14.41 -9.84
C TRP A 190 -1.10 -14.10 -10.01
N GLY A 191 -0.28 -14.67 -9.15
CA GLY A 191 1.17 -14.56 -9.21
C GLY A 191 1.74 -13.35 -8.47
N ASN A 192 2.99 -13.01 -8.78
CA ASN A 192 3.72 -11.92 -8.17
C ASN A 192 3.37 -10.58 -8.83
N HIS A 193 3.54 -9.49 -8.09
CA HIS A 193 3.53 -8.13 -8.65
C HIS A 193 4.73 -7.92 -9.58
N SER A 194 4.63 -8.40 -10.81
CA SER A 194 5.67 -8.41 -11.84
C SER A 194 5.03 -8.52 -13.23
N PRO A 195 5.80 -8.37 -14.33
CA PRO A 195 5.29 -8.59 -15.69
C PRO A 195 4.78 -10.01 -15.98
N THR A 196 4.81 -10.91 -15.00
CA THR A 196 4.27 -12.27 -15.10
C THR A 196 2.95 -12.47 -14.35
N MET A 197 2.39 -11.39 -13.75
CA MET A 197 1.06 -11.46 -13.13
C MET A 197 0.00 -11.83 -14.15
N TYR A 198 -1.03 -12.54 -13.71
CA TYR A 198 -2.13 -12.97 -14.57
C TYR A 198 -3.47 -12.48 -14.02
N PRO A 199 -4.09 -11.46 -14.66
CA PRO A 199 -5.45 -11.05 -14.36
C PRO A 199 -6.45 -12.04 -14.93
N ASP A 200 -7.32 -12.57 -14.06
CA ASP A 200 -8.23 -13.66 -14.35
C ASP A 200 -9.57 -13.12 -14.89
N LEU A 201 -9.74 -13.18 -16.20
CA LEU A 201 -10.99 -12.79 -16.86
C LEU A 201 -12.05 -13.89 -16.86
N ASP A 202 -11.66 -15.15 -16.68
CA ASP A 202 -12.57 -16.28 -16.72
C ASP A 202 -13.45 -16.35 -15.46
N ASN A 203 -12.86 -16.03 -14.31
CA ASN A 203 -13.56 -15.98 -13.04
C ASN A 203 -14.09 -14.58 -12.68
N ALA A 204 -13.65 -13.53 -13.38
CA ALA A 204 -14.27 -12.22 -13.29
C ALA A 204 -15.62 -12.21 -14.01
N SER A 205 -16.61 -11.46 -13.49
CA SER A 205 -17.96 -11.46 -14.05
C SER A 205 -18.57 -10.05 -14.16
N ILE A 206 -19.45 -9.88 -15.13
CA ILE A 206 -20.38 -8.75 -15.30
C ILE A 206 -21.77 -9.35 -15.50
N ASP A 207 -22.74 -8.93 -14.70
CA ASP A 207 -24.13 -9.45 -14.74
C ASP A 207 -24.19 -10.99 -14.66
N GLY A 208 -23.26 -11.61 -13.91
CA GLY A 208 -23.21 -13.08 -13.72
C GLY A 208 -22.60 -13.86 -14.88
N LYS A 209 -22.15 -13.22 -15.96
CA LYS A 209 -21.43 -13.85 -17.07
C LYS A 209 -19.94 -13.61 -16.96
N SER A 210 -19.13 -14.57 -17.39
CA SER A 210 -17.68 -14.43 -17.45
C SER A 210 -17.28 -13.23 -18.32
N VAL A 211 -16.29 -12.47 -17.85
CA VAL A 211 -15.74 -11.33 -18.61
C VAL A 211 -15.11 -11.80 -19.92
N SER A 212 -14.44 -12.95 -19.93
CA SER A 212 -13.82 -13.52 -21.15
C SER A 212 -14.87 -13.85 -22.20
N GLU A 213 -16.02 -14.41 -21.79
CA GLU A 213 -17.15 -14.68 -22.71
C GLU A 213 -17.79 -13.40 -23.25
N ILE A 214 -17.92 -12.36 -22.43
CA ILE A 214 -18.49 -11.06 -22.86
C ILE A 214 -17.57 -10.39 -23.87
N ILE A 215 -16.27 -10.41 -23.64
CA ILE A 215 -15.27 -9.80 -24.53
C ILE A 215 -15.16 -10.60 -25.82
N ASN A 216 -15.13 -11.93 -25.74
CA ASN A 216 -15.05 -12.87 -26.86
C ASN A 216 -14.02 -12.46 -27.95
N ASP A 217 -12.84 -12.00 -27.51
CA ASP A 217 -11.76 -11.50 -28.37
C ASP A 217 -10.41 -11.94 -27.77
N ASN A 218 -10.02 -13.18 -28.08
CA ASN A 218 -8.77 -13.77 -27.56
C ASN A 218 -7.53 -12.96 -27.96
N ASN A 219 -7.54 -12.40 -29.17
CA ASN A 219 -6.40 -11.60 -29.61
C ASN A 219 -6.22 -10.35 -28.73
N TRP A 220 -7.31 -9.66 -28.41
CA TRP A 220 -7.25 -8.53 -27.48
C TRP A 220 -6.84 -8.97 -26.08
N ILE A 221 -7.35 -10.09 -25.57
CA ILE A 221 -7.00 -10.60 -24.24
C ILE A 221 -5.51 -10.86 -24.13
N GLU A 222 -4.93 -11.58 -25.09
CA GLU A 222 -3.53 -12.01 -25.02
C GLU A 222 -2.54 -10.90 -25.38
N ASN A 223 -2.82 -10.10 -26.40
CA ASN A 223 -1.86 -9.17 -26.98
C ASN A 223 -2.01 -7.71 -26.51
N ASP A 224 -3.21 -7.31 -26.07
CA ASP A 224 -3.47 -5.96 -25.58
C ASP A 224 -3.68 -5.93 -24.07
N PHE A 225 -4.66 -6.67 -23.56
CA PHE A 225 -5.07 -6.61 -22.16
C PHE A 225 -3.98 -7.07 -21.21
N LEU A 226 -3.47 -8.29 -21.39
CA LEU A 226 -2.43 -8.85 -20.52
C LEU A 226 -1.19 -7.97 -20.53
N VAL A 227 -0.70 -7.62 -21.70
CA VAL A 227 0.50 -6.79 -21.86
C VAL A 227 0.32 -5.44 -21.19
N ARG A 228 -0.83 -4.79 -21.41
CA ARG A 228 -1.11 -3.47 -20.87
C ARG A 228 -1.23 -3.47 -19.35
N VAL A 229 -1.88 -4.47 -18.75
CA VAL A 229 -1.98 -4.58 -17.29
C VAL A 229 -0.60 -4.87 -16.68
N GLN A 230 0.17 -5.79 -17.25
CA GLN A 230 1.50 -6.18 -16.80
C GLN A 230 2.54 -5.06 -16.91
N GLN A 231 2.48 -4.24 -17.96
CA GLN A 231 3.48 -3.20 -18.26
C GLN A 231 3.05 -1.79 -17.81
N ARG A 232 1.82 -1.60 -17.32
CA ARG A 232 1.28 -0.27 -17.01
C ARG A 232 2.16 0.56 -16.08
N GLY A 233 2.78 -0.05 -15.07
CA GLY A 233 3.68 0.67 -14.18
C GLY A 233 4.90 1.23 -14.92
N LYS A 234 5.49 0.44 -15.84
CA LYS A 234 6.62 0.85 -16.68
C LYS A 234 6.22 1.97 -17.66
N GLU A 235 5.04 1.85 -18.28
CA GLU A 235 4.49 2.87 -19.17
C GLU A 235 4.36 4.22 -18.46
N ILE A 236 3.77 4.24 -17.26
CA ILE A 236 3.57 5.47 -16.48
C ILE A 236 4.90 6.10 -16.11
N ILE A 237 5.87 5.33 -15.63
CA ILE A 237 7.19 5.84 -15.26
C ILE A 237 7.90 6.43 -16.49
N ALA A 238 7.79 5.78 -17.65
CA ALA A 238 8.44 6.24 -18.88
C ALA A 238 7.91 7.58 -19.41
N VAL A 239 6.62 7.89 -19.21
CA VAL A 239 6.01 9.11 -19.76
C VAL A 239 5.84 10.23 -18.75
N SER A 240 5.73 9.93 -17.46
CA SER A 240 5.45 10.94 -16.45
C SER A 240 6.67 11.42 -15.68
N TYR A 241 7.81 10.75 -15.79
CA TYR A 241 9.01 10.99 -14.96
C TYR A 241 8.72 10.99 -13.44
N THR A 242 7.50 10.64 -13.06
CA THR A 242 7.07 10.59 -11.67
C THR A 242 6.94 9.13 -11.26
N HIS A 243 7.35 8.83 -10.04
CA HIS A 243 6.88 7.62 -9.38
C HIS A 243 5.35 7.68 -9.32
N LEU A 244 4.68 6.51 -9.33
CA LEU A 244 3.24 6.41 -9.15
C LEU A 244 2.83 7.12 -7.85
N THR A 245 2.45 8.38 -7.98
CA THR A 245 2.17 9.28 -6.84
C THR A 245 0.69 9.58 -6.67
N LEU A 246 -0.11 9.22 -7.68
CA LEU A 246 -1.56 9.31 -7.50
C LEU A 246 -1.99 8.24 -6.50
N PRO A 247 -2.73 8.63 -5.45
CA PRO A 247 -3.30 7.66 -4.54
C PRO A 247 -4.19 6.74 -5.36
N THR A 248 -3.79 5.50 -5.46
CA THR A 248 -4.68 4.47 -5.97
C THR A 248 -5.74 4.27 -4.91
N MET A 249 -6.82 4.99 -5.10
CA MET A 249 -8.01 4.85 -4.28
C MET A 249 -8.53 3.43 -4.45
N SER A 250 -8.48 2.67 -3.43
CA SER A 250 -9.26 1.45 -3.27
C SER A 250 -10.28 1.66 -2.19
#